data_df28bc3f5bfae41ed024f04333125c2b
#
_entry.id   df28bc3f5bfae41ed024f04333125c2b
#
_cell.length_a   1.000
_cell.length_b   1.000
_cell.length_c   1.000
_cell.angle_alpha   90.00
_cell.angle_beta   90.00
_cell.angle_gamma   90.00
#
_symmetry.space_group_name_H-M   'P 1'
#
loop_
_entity.id
_entity.type
_entity.pdbx_description
1 polymer ?
#
loop_
_entity_poly.entity_id
_entity_poly.type
_entity_poly.pdbx_seq_one_letter_code
_entity_poly.pdbx_strand_id
1 'polypeptide(L)'
;MTVYSHISDELKQLKSNGLYRKIPPITKSANKFIEINGSVKLNCASNDYLGLLHNSQVKEASIKAIETYGNSSGSSRVVCGNYDLFDKLEQEMAKFKNCESCLVVNSGFMANLLIISTLACPDSIIFTDKLNHASIYDGIKLSGAKMLRYKHNDIDHLKTLLKKYAEHSKKPERPSTFYQLQTWVQGEQDPKP
;
A
#
# COMPACT_ATOMS: atom_id res chain seq x y z
N MET A 1 1.16 -7.41 39.59
CA MET A 1 0.55 -7.21 38.24
C MET A 1 1.63 -7.43 37.22
N THR A 2 1.42 -8.33 36.26
CA THR A 2 2.40 -8.53 35.18
C THR A 2 2.37 -7.32 34.24
N VAL A 3 3.53 -6.94 33.67
CA VAL A 3 3.68 -5.84 32.71
C VAL A 3 2.68 -5.93 31.54
N TYR A 4 2.14 -7.13 31.26
CA TYR A 4 1.23 -7.42 30.14
C TYR A 4 -0.24 -7.58 30.55
N SER A 5 -0.63 -7.21 31.79
CA SER A 5 -2.05 -7.33 32.22
C SER A 5 -3.00 -6.53 31.34
N HIS A 6 -2.60 -5.31 30.91
CA HIS A 6 -3.40 -4.47 30.01
C HIS A 6 -3.68 -5.12 28.66
N ILE A 7 -2.72 -5.87 28.09
CA ILE A 7 -2.92 -6.59 26.81
C ILE A 7 -3.96 -7.70 26.97
N SER A 8 -3.90 -8.43 28.09
CA SER A 8 -4.88 -9.50 28.39
C SER A 8 -6.30 -8.96 28.55
N ASP A 9 -6.45 -7.78 29.16
CA ASP A 9 -7.76 -7.16 29.36
C ASP A 9 -8.30 -6.59 28.05
N GLU A 10 -7.46 -5.98 27.21
CA GLU A 10 -7.82 -5.54 25.86
C GLU A 10 -8.26 -6.71 24.98
N LEU A 11 -7.55 -7.84 25.01
CA LEU A 11 -7.94 -9.05 24.28
C LEU A 11 -9.29 -9.62 24.76
N LYS A 12 -9.59 -9.56 26.06
CA LYS A 12 -10.91 -9.94 26.58
C LYS A 12 -12.00 -9.02 26.05
N GLN A 13 -11.76 -7.70 26.03
CA GLN A 13 -12.71 -6.74 25.47
C GLN A 13 -12.96 -6.95 23.98
N LEU A 14 -11.90 -7.20 23.19
CA LEU A 14 -12.04 -7.53 21.77
C LEU A 14 -12.90 -8.79 21.57
N LYS A 15 -12.71 -9.82 22.40
CA LYS A 15 -13.50 -11.06 22.35
C LYS A 15 -14.96 -10.84 22.75
N SER A 16 -15.22 -10.08 23.82
CA SER A 16 -16.58 -9.79 24.29
C SER A 16 -17.37 -8.91 23.32
N ASN A 17 -16.69 -8.04 22.60
CA ASN A 17 -17.29 -7.14 21.59
C ASN A 17 -17.40 -7.80 20.20
N GLY A 18 -17.01 -9.07 20.02
CA GLY A 18 -17.03 -9.76 18.73
C GLY A 18 -16.01 -9.21 17.71
N LEU A 19 -15.04 -8.43 18.16
CA LEU A 19 -14.03 -7.78 17.31
C LEU A 19 -12.73 -8.60 17.19
N TYR A 20 -12.62 -9.70 17.94
CA TYR A 20 -11.44 -10.56 17.89
C TYR A 20 -11.38 -11.33 16.58
N ARG A 21 -10.36 -11.07 15.77
CA ARG A 21 -10.15 -11.71 14.48
C ARG A 21 -9.36 -13.02 14.65
N LYS A 22 -9.90 -14.11 14.13
CA LYS A 22 -9.19 -15.38 14.00
C LYS A 22 -8.60 -15.49 12.61
N ILE A 23 -7.38 -15.95 12.52
CA ILE A 23 -6.68 -16.19 11.25
C ILE A 23 -6.62 -17.71 11.05
N PRO A 24 -7.56 -18.30 10.29
CA PRO A 24 -7.55 -19.73 10.04
C PRO A 24 -6.40 -20.09 9.09
N PRO A 25 -5.66 -21.18 9.34
CA PRO A 25 -4.62 -21.62 8.42
C PRO A 25 -5.24 -22.18 7.13
N ILE A 26 -4.65 -21.78 6.00
CA ILE A 26 -4.95 -22.35 4.70
C ILE A 26 -3.92 -23.45 4.44
N THR A 27 -4.37 -24.69 4.31
CA THR A 27 -3.51 -25.87 4.14
C THR A 27 -3.18 -26.16 2.69
N LYS A 28 -4.06 -25.80 1.77
CA LYS A 28 -3.85 -25.90 0.33
C LYS A 28 -4.46 -24.71 -0.40
N SER A 29 -3.81 -24.31 -1.48
CA SER A 29 -4.33 -23.35 -2.43
C SER A 29 -4.20 -23.91 -3.85
N ALA A 30 -5.28 -23.94 -4.60
CA ALA A 30 -5.34 -24.42 -5.98
C ALA A 30 -6.30 -23.55 -6.78
N ASN A 31 -5.76 -22.65 -7.58
CA ASN A 31 -6.54 -21.67 -8.35
C ASN A 31 -7.56 -20.92 -7.47
N LYS A 32 -8.86 -21.09 -7.79
CA LYS A 32 -9.97 -20.46 -7.07
C LYS A 32 -10.40 -21.19 -5.79
N PHE A 33 -9.77 -22.32 -5.45
CA PHE A 33 -10.14 -23.11 -4.27
C PHE A 33 -9.03 -23.09 -3.22
N ILE A 34 -9.45 -23.04 -1.95
CA ILE A 34 -8.57 -23.15 -0.78
C ILE A 34 -9.12 -24.20 0.17
N GLU A 35 -8.23 -24.83 0.94
CA GLU A 35 -8.60 -25.74 2.00
C GLU A 35 -8.38 -25.06 3.35
N ILE A 36 -9.45 -25.01 4.15
CA ILE A 36 -9.45 -24.46 5.51
C ILE A 36 -10.12 -25.48 6.43
N ASN A 37 -9.41 -25.89 7.48
CA ASN A 37 -9.92 -26.87 8.46
C ASN A 37 -10.43 -28.17 7.79
N GLY A 38 -9.69 -28.68 6.81
CA GLY A 38 -10.06 -29.91 6.07
C GLY A 38 -11.22 -29.74 5.08
N SER A 39 -11.77 -28.55 4.90
CA SER A 39 -12.86 -28.28 3.96
C SER A 39 -12.37 -27.44 2.78
N VAL A 40 -12.70 -27.88 1.56
CA VAL A 40 -12.43 -27.13 0.33
C VAL A 40 -13.47 -26.03 0.17
N LYS A 41 -13.05 -24.80 -0.05
CA LYS A 41 -13.88 -23.61 -0.20
C LYS A 41 -13.50 -22.82 -1.43
N LEU A 42 -14.48 -22.17 -2.06
CA LEU A 42 -14.23 -21.17 -3.08
C LEU A 42 -13.64 -19.90 -2.44
N ASN A 43 -12.49 -19.46 -2.94
CA ASN A 43 -11.81 -18.26 -2.44
C ASN A 43 -12.28 -17.00 -3.21
N CYS A 44 -13.23 -16.29 -2.63
CA CYS A 44 -13.72 -15.02 -3.16
C CYS A 44 -13.02 -13.80 -2.55
N ALA A 45 -12.02 -14.00 -1.69
CA ALA A 45 -11.29 -12.94 -0.99
C ALA A 45 -9.84 -12.77 -1.47
N SER A 46 -9.46 -13.44 -2.56
CA SER A 46 -8.12 -13.36 -3.14
C SER A 46 -7.92 -12.05 -3.90
N ASN A 47 -6.72 -11.49 -3.82
CA ASN A 47 -6.27 -10.40 -4.68
C ASN A 47 -5.64 -10.90 -6.00
N ASP A 48 -5.68 -12.20 -6.26
CA ASP A 48 -5.17 -12.82 -7.49
C ASP A 48 -6.16 -12.64 -8.65
N TYR A 49 -6.45 -11.39 -8.99
CA TYR A 49 -7.46 -11.02 -10.01
C TYR A 49 -7.14 -11.56 -11.41
N LEU A 50 -5.87 -11.71 -11.72
CA LEU A 50 -5.40 -12.22 -13.02
C LEU A 50 -5.12 -13.73 -13.01
N GLY A 51 -5.29 -14.42 -11.89
CA GLY A 51 -5.03 -15.86 -11.75
C GLY A 51 -3.56 -16.26 -11.93
N LEU A 52 -2.62 -15.35 -11.63
CA LEU A 52 -1.20 -15.56 -11.83
C LEU A 52 -0.52 -16.37 -10.73
N LEU A 53 -1.17 -16.56 -9.59
CA LEU A 53 -0.61 -17.25 -8.42
C LEU A 53 -0.09 -18.66 -8.76
N HIS A 54 -0.77 -19.37 -9.67
CA HIS A 54 -0.41 -20.72 -10.10
C HIS A 54 0.04 -20.79 -11.55
N ASN A 55 0.32 -19.68 -12.20
CA ASN A 55 0.80 -19.63 -13.57
C ASN A 55 2.17 -20.33 -13.68
N SER A 56 2.31 -21.29 -14.62
CA SER A 56 3.53 -22.08 -14.77
C SER A 56 4.74 -21.23 -15.16
N GLN A 57 4.57 -20.28 -16.08
CA GLN A 57 5.66 -19.41 -16.53
C GLN A 57 6.19 -18.52 -15.40
N VAL A 58 5.30 -17.96 -14.57
CA VAL A 58 5.69 -17.17 -13.40
C VAL A 58 6.43 -18.04 -12.38
N LYS A 59 5.96 -19.27 -12.15
CA LYS A 59 6.60 -20.22 -11.24
C LYS A 59 7.99 -20.63 -11.74
N GLU A 60 8.14 -20.98 -13.02
CA GLU A 60 9.41 -21.34 -13.62
C GLU A 60 10.42 -20.21 -13.59
N ALA A 61 9.99 -18.96 -13.88
CA ALA A 61 10.82 -17.78 -13.76
C ALA A 61 11.30 -17.55 -12.32
N SER A 62 10.43 -17.79 -11.34
CA SER A 62 10.77 -17.66 -9.91
C SER A 62 11.81 -18.71 -9.49
N ILE A 63 11.66 -19.98 -9.93
CA ILE A 63 12.62 -21.05 -9.65
C ILE A 63 13.98 -20.69 -10.24
N LYS A 64 14.02 -20.27 -11.50
CA LYS A 64 15.26 -19.86 -12.18
C LYS A 64 15.94 -18.66 -11.48
N ALA A 65 15.16 -17.71 -10.97
CA ALA A 65 15.69 -16.59 -10.21
C ALA A 65 16.30 -17.06 -8.89
N ILE A 66 15.68 -18.00 -8.18
CA ILE A 66 16.21 -18.59 -6.96
C ILE A 66 17.52 -19.33 -7.21
N GLU A 67 17.60 -20.09 -8.29
CA GLU A 67 18.83 -20.81 -8.69
C GLU A 67 19.99 -19.85 -9.00
N THR A 68 19.69 -18.66 -9.54
CA THR A 68 20.70 -17.67 -9.95
C THR A 68 21.13 -16.76 -8.79
N TYR A 69 20.17 -16.30 -7.99
CA TYR A 69 20.38 -15.23 -6.99
C TYR A 69 20.20 -15.70 -5.55
N GLY A 70 19.73 -16.92 -5.33
CA GLY A 70 19.31 -17.39 -4.01
C GLY A 70 17.88 -16.97 -3.67
N ASN A 71 17.44 -17.30 -2.47
CA ASN A 71 16.05 -17.10 -2.02
C ASN A 71 15.78 -15.73 -1.40
N SER A 72 16.78 -14.86 -1.32
CA SER A 72 16.64 -13.47 -0.84
C SER A 72 17.81 -12.62 -1.30
N SER A 73 17.65 -11.30 -1.23
CA SER A 73 18.74 -10.36 -1.53
C SER A 73 19.84 -10.32 -0.47
N GLY A 74 19.65 -10.94 0.70
CA GLY A 74 20.64 -11.03 1.77
C GLY A 74 21.02 -9.70 2.44
N SER A 75 20.59 -8.58 1.86
CA SER A 75 20.95 -7.22 2.33
C SER A 75 19.96 -6.19 1.81
N SER A 76 20.03 -4.96 2.33
CA SER A 76 19.32 -3.82 1.75
C SER A 76 19.89 -3.45 0.37
N ARG A 77 19.05 -2.87 -0.49
CA ARG A 77 19.46 -2.43 -1.84
C ARG A 77 20.63 -1.44 -1.81
N VAL A 78 20.67 -0.56 -0.82
CA VAL A 78 21.73 0.47 -0.69
C VAL A 78 23.10 -0.11 -0.37
N VAL A 79 23.16 -1.30 0.24
CA VAL A 79 24.44 -1.94 0.62
C VAL A 79 24.90 -2.90 -0.48
N CYS A 80 24.35 -4.09 -0.56
CA CYS A 80 24.73 -5.11 -1.55
C CYS A 80 23.53 -5.97 -2.02
N GLY A 81 22.31 -5.58 -1.70
CA GLY A 81 21.10 -6.33 -2.06
C GLY A 81 20.40 -5.83 -3.33
N ASN A 82 21.00 -4.92 -4.12
CA ASN A 82 20.42 -4.46 -5.38
C ASN A 82 20.85 -5.35 -6.54
N TYR A 83 20.18 -6.47 -6.70
CA TYR A 83 20.39 -7.34 -7.85
C TYR A 83 19.84 -6.70 -9.13
N ASP A 84 20.40 -7.03 -10.28
CA ASP A 84 19.98 -6.55 -11.60
C ASP A 84 18.51 -6.86 -11.95
N LEU A 85 17.91 -7.82 -11.25
CA LEU A 85 16.47 -8.10 -11.34
C LEU A 85 15.61 -6.90 -10.91
N PHE A 86 16.05 -6.11 -9.92
CA PHE A 86 15.33 -4.90 -9.52
C PHE A 86 15.36 -3.87 -10.64
N ASP A 87 16.54 -3.63 -11.23
CA ASP A 87 16.71 -2.66 -12.31
C ASP A 87 15.89 -3.07 -13.55
N LYS A 88 15.90 -4.34 -13.91
CA LYS A 88 15.09 -4.88 -15.00
C LYS A 88 13.59 -4.72 -14.75
N LEU A 89 13.12 -5.04 -13.53
CA LEU A 89 11.72 -4.89 -13.16
C LEU A 89 11.29 -3.41 -13.20
N GLU A 90 12.12 -2.53 -12.66
CA GLU A 90 11.86 -1.08 -12.63
C GLU A 90 11.76 -0.49 -14.03
N GLN A 91 12.65 -0.90 -14.95
CA GLN A 91 12.61 -0.51 -16.36
C GLN A 91 11.34 -1.00 -17.06
N GLU A 92 10.99 -2.28 -16.89
CA GLU A 92 9.78 -2.85 -17.51
C GLU A 92 8.50 -2.22 -16.94
N MET A 93 8.45 -1.95 -15.64
CA MET A 93 7.33 -1.26 -15.02
C MET A 93 7.21 0.20 -15.47
N ALA A 94 8.33 0.90 -15.64
CA ALA A 94 8.34 2.27 -16.17
C ALA A 94 7.80 2.30 -17.60
N LYS A 95 8.24 1.37 -18.47
CA LYS A 95 7.69 1.21 -19.83
C LYS A 95 6.19 0.89 -19.81
N PHE A 96 5.78 -0.08 -18.98
CA PHE A 96 4.39 -0.51 -18.87
C PHE A 96 3.46 0.63 -18.43
N LYS A 97 3.93 1.49 -17.51
CA LYS A 97 3.19 2.65 -16.99
C LYS A 97 3.39 3.93 -17.80
N ASN A 98 4.23 3.87 -18.85
CA ASN A 98 4.60 5.05 -19.66
C ASN A 98 5.08 6.23 -18.80
N CYS A 99 6.01 5.95 -17.89
CA CYS A 99 6.67 6.95 -17.04
C CYS A 99 8.19 6.87 -17.17
N GLU A 100 8.90 7.90 -16.74
CA GLU A 100 10.36 8.01 -16.91
C GLU A 100 11.12 7.00 -16.05
N SER A 101 10.63 6.71 -14.86
CA SER A 101 11.27 5.79 -13.93
C SER A 101 10.28 5.12 -12.99
N CYS A 102 10.71 4.04 -12.36
CA CYS A 102 9.96 3.32 -11.36
C CYS A 102 10.91 2.93 -10.21
N LEU A 103 10.38 2.82 -9.00
CA LEU A 103 11.09 2.30 -7.84
C LEU A 103 10.27 1.19 -7.19
N VAL A 104 10.87 0.01 -7.07
CA VAL A 104 10.26 -1.14 -6.38
C VAL A 104 10.56 -1.07 -4.88
N VAL A 105 9.52 -1.24 -4.09
CA VAL A 105 9.57 -1.32 -2.62
C VAL A 105 8.87 -2.57 -2.11
N ASN A 106 9.10 -2.93 -0.86
CA ASN A 106 8.67 -4.20 -0.27
C ASN A 106 7.14 -4.40 -0.20
N SER A 107 6.38 -3.30 -0.19
CA SER A 107 4.91 -3.37 -0.13
C SER A 107 4.28 -2.04 -0.54
N GLY A 108 2.99 -2.07 -0.93
CA GLY A 108 2.22 -0.85 -1.17
C GLY A 108 2.09 0.05 0.06
N PHE A 109 2.12 -0.53 1.27
CA PHE A 109 2.16 0.23 2.51
C PHE A 109 3.43 1.10 2.57
N MET A 110 4.60 0.49 2.33
CA MET A 110 5.88 1.20 2.29
C MET A 110 5.95 2.21 1.14
N ALA A 111 5.35 1.91 -0.03
CA ALA A 111 5.27 2.85 -1.13
C ALA A 111 4.53 4.14 -0.73
N ASN A 112 3.38 4.02 -0.09
CA ASN A 112 2.61 5.17 0.37
C ASN A 112 3.37 6.00 1.43
N LEU A 113 4.01 5.32 2.40
CA LEU A 113 4.84 6.01 3.39
C LEU A 113 6.00 6.78 2.71
N LEU A 114 6.73 6.09 1.84
CA LEU A 114 7.90 6.65 1.15
C LEU A 114 7.52 7.89 0.33
N ILE A 115 6.51 7.76 -0.54
CA ILE A 115 6.09 8.85 -1.43
C ILE A 115 5.69 10.07 -0.60
N ILE A 116 4.82 9.88 0.39
CA ILE A 116 4.26 11.01 1.14
C ILE A 116 5.34 11.67 2.02
N SER A 117 6.13 10.88 2.74
CA SER A 117 7.16 11.44 3.63
C SER A 117 8.33 12.08 2.88
N THR A 118 8.56 11.68 1.61
CA THR A 118 9.62 12.29 0.78
C THR A 118 9.16 13.56 0.10
N LEU A 119 7.92 13.60 -0.41
CA LEU A 119 7.41 14.70 -1.19
C LEU A 119 6.79 15.80 -0.33
N ALA A 120 6.21 15.47 0.81
CA ALA A 120 5.57 16.42 1.71
C ALA A 120 6.48 16.80 2.88
N CYS A 121 6.27 18.00 3.41
CA CYS A 121 6.96 18.54 4.59
C CYS A 121 5.95 19.22 5.53
N PRO A 122 6.34 19.66 6.73
CA PRO A 122 5.45 20.30 7.69
C PRO A 122 4.65 21.52 7.16
N ASP A 123 5.20 22.22 6.16
CA ASP A 123 4.53 23.35 5.50
C ASP A 123 3.54 22.91 4.40
N SER A 124 3.48 21.62 4.08
CA SER A 124 2.57 21.07 3.08
C SER A 124 1.15 20.90 3.63
N ILE A 125 0.16 21.02 2.74
CA ILE A 125 -1.24 20.65 3.02
C ILE A 125 -1.62 19.50 2.11
N ILE A 126 -2.07 18.40 2.69
CA ILE A 126 -2.50 17.22 1.94
C ILE A 126 -4.01 17.04 2.11
N PHE A 127 -4.71 17.07 0.98
CA PHE A 127 -6.12 16.76 0.90
C PHE A 127 -6.28 15.26 0.64
N THR A 128 -6.97 14.56 1.52
CA THR A 128 -7.14 13.10 1.44
C THR A 128 -8.59 12.71 1.59
N ASP A 129 -9.01 11.72 0.80
CA ASP A 129 -10.34 11.13 0.95
C ASP A 129 -10.49 10.46 2.32
N LYS A 130 -11.68 10.55 2.90
CA LYS A 130 -11.99 9.98 4.22
C LYS A 130 -11.80 8.46 4.29
N LEU A 131 -11.94 7.74 3.18
CA LEU A 131 -11.83 6.28 3.10
C LEU A 131 -10.51 5.79 2.50
N ASN A 132 -9.51 6.67 2.34
CA ASN A 132 -8.20 6.25 1.90
C ASN A 132 -7.57 5.21 2.84
N HIS A 133 -6.67 4.40 2.27
CA HIS A 133 -5.96 3.36 3.02
C HIS A 133 -5.17 3.94 4.20
N ALA A 134 -5.10 3.21 5.31
CA ALA A 134 -4.45 3.65 6.56
C ALA A 134 -2.99 4.11 6.34
N SER A 135 -2.23 3.47 5.46
CA SER A 135 -0.85 3.85 5.15
C SER A 135 -0.69 5.27 4.61
N ILE A 136 -1.72 5.83 3.95
CA ILE A 136 -1.71 7.22 3.50
C ILE A 136 -1.78 8.16 4.71
N TYR A 137 -2.66 7.88 5.65
CA TYR A 137 -2.74 8.66 6.89
C TYR A 137 -1.44 8.61 7.69
N ASP A 138 -0.81 7.43 7.75
CA ASP A 138 0.45 7.26 8.46
C ASP A 138 1.61 7.98 7.74
N GLY A 139 1.65 7.95 6.41
CA GLY A 139 2.60 8.72 5.61
C GLY A 139 2.43 10.22 5.82
N ILE A 140 1.18 10.74 5.87
CA ILE A 140 0.91 12.15 6.14
C ILE A 140 1.38 12.55 7.53
N LYS A 141 1.09 11.73 8.54
CA LYS A 141 1.59 11.97 9.91
C LYS A 141 3.12 12.00 9.96
N LEU A 142 3.76 11.05 9.28
CA LEU A 142 5.21 10.94 9.23
C LEU A 142 5.86 12.18 8.56
N SER A 143 5.25 12.74 7.53
CA SER A 143 5.74 13.94 6.84
C SER A 143 5.60 15.22 7.68
N GLY A 144 4.79 15.21 8.73
CA GLY A 144 4.42 16.39 9.51
C GLY A 144 3.46 17.35 8.79
N ALA A 145 3.00 17.01 7.58
CA ALA A 145 2.11 17.84 6.78
C ALA A 145 0.72 18.00 7.43
N LYS A 146 0.06 19.10 7.14
CA LYS A 146 -1.32 19.34 7.57
C LYS A 146 -2.26 18.47 6.75
N MET A 147 -3.01 17.58 7.42
CA MET A 147 -3.98 16.70 6.80
C MET A 147 -5.38 17.32 6.80
N LEU A 148 -6.02 17.38 5.63
CA LEU A 148 -7.40 17.80 5.45
C LEU A 148 -8.19 16.67 4.78
N ARG A 149 -9.16 16.11 5.50
CA ARG A 149 -10.00 15.02 4.98
C ARG A 149 -11.28 15.56 4.38
N TYR A 150 -11.55 15.20 3.13
CA TYR A 150 -12.84 15.44 2.49
C TYR A 150 -13.72 14.19 2.54
N LYS A 151 -15.03 14.39 2.36
CA LYS A 151 -16.01 13.28 2.34
C LYS A 151 -15.73 12.38 1.12
N HIS A 152 -15.95 11.08 1.29
CA HIS A 152 -15.70 10.09 0.25
C HIS A 152 -16.40 10.45 -1.06
N ASN A 153 -15.62 10.53 -2.17
CA ASN A 153 -16.05 10.91 -3.51
C ASN A 153 -16.82 12.26 -3.61
N ASP A 154 -16.68 13.15 -2.62
CA ASP A 154 -17.34 14.46 -2.60
C ASP A 154 -16.39 15.53 -3.17
N ILE A 155 -16.48 15.72 -4.48
CA ILE A 155 -15.66 16.71 -5.22
C ILE A 155 -15.99 18.15 -4.79
N ASP A 156 -17.24 18.46 -4.45
CA ASP A 156 -17.62 19.81 -4.07
C ASP A 156 -17.10 20.16 -2.67
N HIS A 157 -17.07 19.19 -1.76
CA HIS A 157 -16.37 19.36 -0.48
C HIS A 157 -14.86 19.57 -0.68
N LEU A 158 -14.24 18.81 -1.59
CA LEU A 158 -12.81 19.00 -1.95
C LEU A 158 -12.57 20.41 -2.49
N LYS A 159 -13.38 20.88 -3.45
CA LYS A 159 -13.30 22.24 -4.02
C LYS A 159 -13.44 23.32 -2.93
N THR A 160 -14.35 23.11 -1.99
CA THR A 160 -14.56 24.04 -0.86
C THR A 160 -13.30 24.13 0.02
N LEU A 161 -12.70 22.98 0.35
CA LEU A 161 -11.45 22.95 1.10
C LEU A 161 -10.30 23.60 0.32
N LEU A 162 -10.16 23.30 -0.97
CA LEU A 162 -9.14 23.91 -1.83
C LEU A 162 -9.26 25.44 -1.86
N LYS A 163 -10.46 25.98 -2.08
CA LYS A 163 -10.70 27.43 -2.06
C LYS A 163 -10.31 28.06 -0.73
N LYS A 164 -10.72 27.43 0.38
CA LYS A 164 -10.42 27.91 1.74
C LYS A 164 -8.92 28.00 2.03
N TYR A 165 -8.14 27.07 1.49
CA TYR A 165 -6.71 26.96 1.80
C TYR A 165 -5.78 27.45 0.67
N ALA A 166 -6.31 27.76 -0.53
CA ALA A 166 -5.54 28.31 -1.64
C ALA A 166 -4.82 29.61 -1.28
N GLU A 167 -5.41 30.44 -0.43
CA GLU A 167 -4.84 31.72 0.01
C GLU A 167 -3.67 31.55 0.99
N HIS A 168 -3.54 30.40 1.66
CA HIS A 168 -2.46 30.14 2.62
C HIS A 168 -1.16 29.69 1.93
N SER A 169 -1.21 29.48 0.61
CA SER A 169 -0.13 28.97 -0.22
C SER A 169 0.84 30.05 -0.75
N LYS A 170 0.78 31.27 -0.23
CA LYS A 170 1.56 32.41 -0.75
C LYS A 170 3.01 32.53 -0.25
N LYS A 171 3.66 31.45 0.18
CA LYS A 171 5.10 31.45 0.42
C LYS A 171 5.84 30.96 -0.84
N PRO A 172 6.62 31.83 -1.54
CA PRO A 172 7.17 31.55 -2.86
C PRO A 172 8.37 30.58 -2.89
N GLU A 173 8.84 30.08 -1.77
CA GLU A 173 10.11 29.35 -1.72
C GLU A 173 10.00 27.82 -1.80
N ARG A 174 8.81 27.24 -1.64
CA ARG A 174 8.53 25.84 -2.00
C ARG A 174 7.08 25.76 -2.48
N PRO A 175 6.82 25.18 -3.65
CA PRO A 175 5.45 25.02 -4.09
C PRO A 175 4.72 24.18 -3.04
N SER A 176 3.67 24.73 -2.44
CA SER A 176 2.70 23.98 -1.67
C SER A 176 2.04 23.00 -2.63
N THR A 177 2.60 21.80 -2.71
CA THR A 177 2.16 20.80 -3.67
C THR A 177 0.89 20.17 -3.12
N PHE A 178 -0.20 20.41 -3.81
CA PHE A 178 -1.47 19.75 -3.52
C PHE A 178 -1.40 18.33 -4.07
N TYR A 179 -1.37 17.32 -3.19
CA TYR A 179 -1.40 15.93 -3.62
C TYR A 179 -2.81 15.39 -3.42
N GLN A 180 -3.48 15.06 -4.52
CA GLN A 180 -4.59 14.13 -4.50
C GLN A 180 -3.99 12.73 -4.62
N LEU A 181 -3.77 12.08 -3.47
CA LEU A 181 -3.33 10.70 -3.45
C LEU A 181 -4.55 9.80 -3.59
N GLN A 182 -4.86 9.45 -4.81
CA GLN A 182 -5.78 8.37 -5.10
C GLN A 182 -4.99 7.07 -5.06
N THR A 183 -5.37 6.14 -4.20
CA THR A 183 -4.70 4.85 -4.06
C THR A 183 -4.90 3.99 -5.30
N TRP A 184 -3.86 3.76 -6.04
CA TRP A 184 -3.76 2.74 -7.09
C TRP A 184 -3.78 1.30 -6.55
N VAL A 185 -3.95 1.11 -5.24
CA VAL A 185 -3.94 -0.20 -4.58
C VAL A 185 -5.30 -0.89 -4.60
N GLN A 186 -6.37 -0.19 -4.88
CA GLN A 186 -7.69 -0.78 -5.11
C GLN A 186 -8.05 -0.53 -6.56
N GLY A 187 -8.06 -1.58 -7.37
CA GLY A 187 -8.33 -1.55 -8.81
C GLY A 187 -9.64 -0.89 -9.24
N GLU A 188 -9.85 0.34 -8.83
CA GLU A 188 -10.93 1.18 -9.30
C GLU A 188 -10.49 1.88 -10.58
N GLN A 189 -11.23 1.57 -11.61
CA GLN A 189 -11.08 2.09 -12.96
C GLN A 189 -11.08 3.62 -12.93
N ASP A 190 -10.13 4.22 -13.67
CA ASP A 190 -10.17 5.63 -14.02
C ASP A 190 -11.58 6.05 -14.46
N PRO A 191 -12.13 7.13 -13.95
CA PRO A 191 -13.25 7.75 -14.63
C PRO A 191 -12.73 8.20 -16.01
N LYS A 192 -13.26 7.61 -17.07
CA LYS A 192 -12.98 8.03 -18.44
C LYS A 192 -13.18 9.53 -18.58
N PRO A 193 -12.35 10.19 -19.43
CA PRO A 193 -12.40 11.64 -19.66
C PRO A 193 -13.78 12.11 -20.15
#